data_c8ad243802112544ebc047cba849c1f9
#
_entry.id   c8ad243802112544ebc047cba849c1f9
#
_cell.length_a   1.000
_cell.length_b   1.000
_cell.length_c   1.000
_cell.angle_alpha   90.00
_cell.angle_beta   90.00
_cell.angle_gamma   90.00
#
_symmetry.space_group_name_H-M   'P 1'
#
loop_
_entity.id
_entity.type
_entity.pdbx_description
1 polymer ?
#
loop_
_entity_poly.entity_id
_entity_poly.type
_entity_poly.pdbx_seq_one_letter_code
_entity_poly.pdbx_strand_id
1 'polypeptide(L)'
;MKKYLLFLIYSLFAISAFTQERLFTDKEHGGAENGIFGKINDEIIVSPTGQLSYEIPIPALPGTGGMKPSLSIAYNSSTKNGLAGYGTDLIGLSIISRVPSDRFHDMVSTAIDFTRNDHFALDGQRLINYSYASDPQTEYRTENNSFAKILANGKSTNPTSFKIYTKSGLIYDYVSVAKALGKSETDSTLFWLVSKISDTKGNYMTVTYGGDASTND
;
A
#
# COMPACT_ATOMS: atom_id res chain seq x y z
N MET A 1 -49.37 -25.66 -35.10
CA MET A 1 -47.95 -25.48 -35.46
C MET A 1 -47.25 -24.34 -34.69
N LYS A 2 -47.86 -23.16 -34.42
CA LYS A 2 -47.22 -22.06 -33.68
C LYS A 2 -46.88 -22.35 -32.21
N LYS A 3 -47.63 -23.20 -31.51
CA LYS A 3 -47.41 -23.53 -30.10
C LYS A 3 -46.17 -24.42 -29.86
N TYR A 4 -45.83 -25.28 -30.77
CA TYR A 4 -44.67 -26.18 -30.66
C TYR A 4 -43.35 -25.46 -31.01
N LEU A 5 -43.42 -24.44 -31.87
CA LEU A 5 -42.25 -23.62 -32.22
C LEU A 5 -41.76 -22.79 -31.01
N LEU A 6 -42.71 -22.28 -30.20
CA LEU A 6 -42.35 -21.53 -28.98
C LEU A 6 -41.70 -22.41 -27.91
N PHE A 7 -42.13 -23.66 -27.80
CA PHE A 7 -41.54 -24.61 -26.85
C PHE A 7 -40.11 -25.03 -27.25
N LEU A 8 -39.86 -25.14 -28.57
CA LEU A 8 -38.52 -25.46 -29.07
C LEU A 8 -37.53 -24.31 -28.87
N ILE A 9 -37.99 -23.06 -29.01
CA ILE A 9 -37.12 -21.88 -28.73
C ILE A 9 -36.82 -21.74 -27.24
N TYR A 10 -37.78 -22.05 -26.35
CA TYR A 10 -37.55 -22.05 -24.91
C TYR A 10 -36.60 -23.18 -24.45
N SER A 11 -36.66 -24.34 -25.09
CA SER A 11 -35.73 -25.44 -24.78
C SER A 11 -34.31 -25.19 -25.29
N LEU A 12 -34.11 -24.46 -26.39
CA LEU A 12 -32.79 -24.05 -26.87
C LEU A 12 -32.16 -22.96 -25.98
N PHE A 13 -32.99 -22.07 -25.41
CA PHE A 13 -32.49 -21.03 -24.47
C PHE A 13 -32.15 -21.60 -23.07
N ALA A 14 -32.80 -22.68 -22.65
CA ALA A 14 -32.51 -23.34 -21.39
C ALA A 14 -31.18 -24.16 -21.43
N ILE A 15 -30.72 -24.56 -22.60
CA ILE A 15 -29.45 -25.32 -22.75
C ILE A 15 -28.23 -24.39 -22.77
N SER A 16 -28.40 -23.11 -23.14
CA SER A 16 -27.30 -22.15 -23.13
C SER A 16 -27.02 -21.52 -21.77
N ALA A 17 -27.88 -21.72 -20.75
CA ALA A 17 -27.67 -21.19 -19.39
C ALA A 17 -26.93 -22.15 -18.47
N PHE A 18 -26.62 -23.38 -18.92
CA PHE A 18 -25.97 -24.41 -18.08
C PHE A 18 -24.48 -24.66 -18.38
N THR A 19 -23.86 -23.88 -19.24
CA THR A 19 -22.46 -24.10 -19.66
C THR A 19 -21.47 -23.07 -19.18
N GLN A 20 -21.77 -22.32 -18.12
CA GLN A 20 -20.83 -21.34 -17.54
C GLN A 20 -20.43 -21.59 -16.08
N GLU A 21 -20.76 -22.73 -15.53
CA GLU A 21 -20.17 -23.18 -14.27
C GLU A 21 -19.32 -24.42 -14.53
N ARG A 22 -18.05 -24.25 -14.60
CA ARG A 22 -16.91 -25.15 -14.37
C ARG A 22 -15.78 -24.94 -15.39
N LEU A 23 -15.09 -23.82 -15.30
CA LEU A 23 -13.75 -23.70 -15.92
C LEU A 23 -12.64 -23.47 -14.90
N PHE A 24 -12.98 -23.36 -13.62
CA PHE A 24 -12.00 -23.40 -12.53
C PHE A 24 -12.54 -24.35 -11.45
N THR A 25 -12.57 -25.66 -11.73
CA THR A 25 -12.43 -26.59 -10.62
C THR A 25 -11.00 -26.45 -10.14
N ASP A 26 -10.84 -26.10 -8.86
CA ASP A 26 -9.64 -26.35 -8.08
C ASP A 26 -9.14 -27.75 -8.41
N LYS A 27 -8.29 -27.88 -9.43
CA LYS A 27 -7.30 -28.91 -9.41
C LYS A 27 -6.39 -28.46 -8.29
N GLU A 28 -6.59 -29.01 -7.09
CA GLU A 28 -5.53 -29.08 -6.12
C GLU A 28 -4.29 -29.42 -6.93
N HIS A 29 -3.40 -28.46 -7.09
CA HIS A 29 -2.08 -28.75 -7.60
C HIS A 29 -1.54 -29.68 -6.55
N GLY A 30 -1.57 -30.99 -6.85
CA GLY A 30 -1.19 -32.04 -5.96
C GLY A 30 0.19 -31.76 -5.41
N GLY A 31 0.22 -31.08 -4.29
CA GLY A 31 1.35 -31.15 -3.41
C GLY A 31 1.49 -32.64 -3.10
N ALA A 32 2.64 -33.20 -3.43
CA ALA A 32 2.93 -34.59 -3.14
C ALA A 32 2.50 -34.86 -1.69
N GLU A 33 1.70 -35.88 -1.45
CA GLU A 33 1.18 -36.27 -0.12
C GLU A 33 2.26 -36.49 0.95
N ASN A 34 3.53 -36.36 0.58
CA ASN A 34 4.73 -36.41 1.44
C ASN A 34 5.68 -35.20 1.17
N GLY A 35 5.18 -34.04 0.71
CA GLY A 35 6.01 -32.90 0.33
C GLY A 35 6.63 -32.21 1.54
N ILE A 36 7.95 -32.09 1.50
CA ILE A 36 8.78 -31.24 2.38
C ILE A 36 8.42 -29.75 2.20
N PHE A 37 7.57 -29.42 1.23
CA PHE A 37 7.18 -28.06 0.87
C PHE A 37 5.83 -27.71 1.50
N GLY A 38 5.81 -26.68 2.33
CA GLY A 38 4.58 -26.16 2.93
C GLY A 38 3.63 -25.60 1.86
N LYS A 39 2.34 -25.63 2.13
CA LYS A 39 1.32 -24.95 1.30
C LYS A 39 1.53 -23.44 1.44
N ILE A 40 1.68 -22.73 0.33
CA ILE A 40 1.58 -21.27 0.29
C ILE A 40 0.10 -20.93 0.36
N ASN A 41 -0.31 -20.23 1.41
CA ASN A 41 -1.65 -19.66 1.47
C ASN A 41 -1.67 -18.44 0.57
N ASP A 42 -2.34 -18.55 -0.54
CA ASP A 42 -2.47 -17.52 -1.55
C ASP A 42 -3.96 -17.25 -1.84
N GLU A 43 -4.25 -16.05 -2.26
CA GLU A 43 -5.57 -15.65 -2.70
C GLU A 43 -5.47 -15.03 -4.09
N ILE A 44 -6.20 -15.60 -5.05
CA ILE A 44 -6.32 -15.08 -6.40
C ILE A 44 -7.69 -14.40 -6.52
N ILE A 45 -7.68 -13.10 -6.82
CA ILE A 45 -8.88 -12.30 -6.97
C ILE A 45 -8.94 -11.77 -8.40
N VAL A 46 -10.07 -11.98 -9.07
CA VAL A 46 -10.37 -11.34 -10.35
C VAL A 46 -11.48 -10.31 -10.11
N SER A 47 -11.17 -9.04 -10.35
CA SER A 47 -12.16 -7.98 -10.20
C SER A 47 -13.21 -8.03 -11.30
N PRO A 48 -14.39 -7.40 -11.13
CA PRO A 48 -15.41 -7.31 -12.19
C PRO A 48 -14.91 -6.64 -13.48
N THR A 49 -13.84 -5.88 -13.41
CA THR A 49 -13.18 -5.24 -14.56
C THR A 49 -12.12 -6.12 -15.24
N GLY A 50 -11.97 -7.38 -14.80
CA GLY A 50 -10.99 -8.33 -15.35
C GLY A 50 -9.56 -8.15 -14.81
N GLN A 51 -9.37 -7.33 -13.77
CA GLN A 51 -8.07 -7.14 -13.14
C GLN A 51 -7.73 -8.35 -12.24
N LEU A 52 -6.59 -8.97 -12.48
CA LEU A 52 -6.07 -10.05 -11.66
C LEU A 52 -5.22 -9.49 -10.54
N SER A 53 -5.50 -9.91 -9.31
CA SER A 53 -4.69 -9.64 -8.12
C SER A 53 -4.31 -10.95 -7.46
N TYR A 54 -3.07 -11.03 -7.01
CA TYR A 54 -2.52 -12.21 -6.34
C TYR A 54 -1.62 -11.77 -5.19
N GLU A 55 -1.81 -12.34 -4.01
CA GLU A 55 -1.04 -11.97 -2.83
C GLU A 55 -0.42 -13.19 -2.16
N ILE A 56 0.89 -13.14 -1.92
CA ILE A 56 1.66 -14.15 -1.23
C ILE A 56 2.12 -13.56 0.12
N PRO A 57 1.55 -13.98 1.26
CA PRO A 57 2.01 -13.51 2.55
C PRO A 57 3.41 -14.05 2.86
N ILE A 58 4.27 -13.18 3.40
CA ILE A 58 5.59 -13.55 3.88
C ILE A 58 5.45 -13.95 5.35
N PRO A 59 5.61 -15.24 5.71
CA PRO A 59 5.48 -15.67 7.08
C PRO A 59 6.62 -15.11 7.93
N ALA A 60 6.28 -14.42 9.00
CA ALA A 60 7.22 -13.93 9.99
C ALA A 60 6.90 -14.51 11.36
N LEU A 61 7.93 -14.91 12.09
CA LEU A 61 7.78 -15.34 13.48
C LEU A 61 7.43 -14.14 14.36
N PRO A 62 6.52 -14.30 15.34
CA PRO A 62 6.21 -13.25 16.27
C PRO A 62 7.42 -12.97 17.20
N GLY A 63 7.75 -11.72 17.37
CA GLY A 63 8.71 -11.24 18.33
C GLY A 63 8.11 -11.01 19.71
N THR A 64 8.82 -10.26 20.55
CA THR A 64 8.37 -9.91 21.91
C THR A 64 7.03 -9.18 21.87
N GLY A 65 6.12 -9.57 22.76
CA GLY A 65 4.76 -8.99 22.83
C GLY A 65 3.87 -9.34 21.64
N GLY A 66 4.25 -10.35 20.83
CA GLY A 66 3.50 -10.74 19.63
C GLY A 66 3.72 -9.82 18.42
N MET A 67 4.66 -8.88 18.52
CA MET A 67 4.96 -7.94 17.43
C MET A 67 5.60 -8.67 16.26
N LYS A 68 5.02 -8.54 15.07
CA LYS A 68 5.54 -9.13 13.84
C LYS A 68 5.24 -8.22 12.65
N PRO A 69 6.10 -8.20 11.63
CA PRO A 69 5.76 -7.52 10.39
C PRO A 69 4.65 -8.28 9.66
N SER A 70 3.74 -7.55 9.02
CA SER A 70 2.73 -8.11 8.12
C SER A 70 3.12 -7.75 6.70
N LEU A 71 3.95 -8.60 6.08
CA LEU A 71 4.48 -8.37 4.75
C LEU A 71 3.90 -9.36 3.76
N SER A 72 3.65 -8.90 2.54
CA SER A 72 3.21 -9.75 1.43
C SER A 72 3.84 -9.27 0.12
N ILE A 73 4.04 -10.20 -0.80
CA ILE A 73 4.32 -9.88 -2.21
C ILE A 73 2.98 -9.85 -2.92
N ALA A 74 2.61 -8.71 -3.48
CA ALA A 74 1.35 -8.55 -4.20
C ALA A 74 1.60 -8.32 -5.69
N TYR A 75 0.90 -9.09 -6.53
CA TYR A 75 0.82 -8.89 -7.97
C TYR A 75 -0.52 -8.26 -8.34
N ASN A 76 -0.46 -7.34 -9.29
CA ASN A 76 -1.66 -6.73 -9.85
C ASN A 76 -1.45 -6.46 -11.35
N SER A 77 -2.32 -7.03 -12.19
CA SER A 77 -2.19 -7.00 -13.65
C SER A 77 -2.35 -5.59 -14.27
N SER A 78 -2.89 -4.63 -13.53
CA SER A 78 -3.08 -3.24 -14.00
C SER A 78 -2.06 -2.25 -13.45
N THR A 79 -1.13 -2.68 -12.57
CA THR A 79 -0.05 -1.83 -12.09
C THR A 79 1.20 -1.92 -12.97
N LYS A 80 2.06 -0.91 -12.87
CA LYS A 80 3.34 -0.84 -13.58
C LYS A 80 4.43 -1.57 -12.76
N ASN A 81 5.71 -1.23 -13.02
CA ASN A 81 6.82 -1.76 -12.25
C ASN A 81 6.73 -1.37 -10.78
N GLY A 82 6.74 -2.37 -9.90
CA GLY A 82 6.92 -2.23 -8.46
C GLY A 82 8.32 -2.71 -8.03
N LEU A 83 8.54 -2.80 -6.73
CA LEU A 83 9.85 -3.22 -6.15
C LEU A 83 10.25 -4.64 -6.55
N ALA A 84 9.30 -5.55 -6.74
CA ALA A 84 9.57 -6.95 -7.07
C ALA A 84 9.39 -7.29 -8.56
N GLY A 85 9.22 -6.28 -9.42
CA GLY A 85 9.10 -6.42 -10.87
C GLY A 85 7.80 -5.84 -11.44
N TYR A 86 7.51 -6.15 -12.71
CA TYR A 86 6.32 -5.64 -13.38
C TYR A 86 5.05 -6.17 -12.73
N GLY A 87 4.18 -5.25 -12.32
CA GLY A 87 2.94 -5.58 -11.63
C GLY A 87 3.11 -6.10 -10.20
N THR A 88 4.34 -6.26 -9.71
CA THR A 88 4.64 -6.94 -8.44
C THR A 88 5.29 -5.97 -7.45
N ASP A 89 4.73 -5.91 -6.25
CA ASP A 89 5.22 -5.02 -5.20
C ASP A 89 5.29 -5.71 -3.83
N LEU A 90 6.13 -5.18 -2.94
CA LEU A 90 6.16 -5.56 -1.55
C LEU A 90 5.20 -4.66 -0.77
N ILE A 91 4.17 -5.25 -0.19
CA ILE A 91 3.18 -4.52 0.62
C ILE A 91 3.32 -4.84 2.11
N GLY A 92 2.75 -3.98 2.95
CA GLY A 92 2.78 -4.12 4.41
C GLY A 92 3.77 -3.19 5.12
N LEU A 93 4.61 -2.45 4.37
CA LEU A 93 5.38 -1.33 4.92
C LEU A 93 4.67 -0.02 4.60
N SER A 94 4.36 0.72 5.63
CA SER A 94 3.71 2.03 5.49
C SER A 94 4.69 3.09 5.00
N ILE A 95 4.20 4.01 4.17
CA ILE A 95 4.98 5.06 3.53
C ILE A 95 4.28 6.41 3.64
N ILE A 96 5.03 7.48 3.87
CA ILE A 96 4.58 8.84 3.66
C ILE A 96 5.21 9.35 2.38
N SER A 97 4.39 9.85 1.47
CA SER A 97 4.80 10.43 0.19
C SER A 97 4.47 11.91 0.12
N ARG A 98 5.32 12.67 -0.59
CA ARG A 98 4.97 14.02 -1.01
C ARG A 98 4.03 13.94 -2.20
N VAL A 99 2.96 14.71 -2.18
CA VAL A 99 1.95 14.75 -3.24
C VAL A 99 1.73 16.19 -3.71
N PRO A 100 1.42 16.39 -5.00
CA PRO A 100 1.15 17.70 -5.55
C PRO A 100 -0.19 18.26 -5.05
N SER A 101 -0.42 19.55 -5.30
CA SER A 101 -1.75 20.14 -5.20
C SER A 101 -2.67 19.56 -6.28
N ASP A 102 -3.91 19.33 -5.93
CA ASP A 102 -4.94 18.87 -6.85
C ASP A 102 -6.14 19.85 -6.90
N ARG A 103 -6.88 19.76 -8.00
CA ARG A 103 -7.98 20.69 -8.25
C ARG A 103 -9.15 20.53 -7.27
N PHE A 104 -9.32 19.35 -6.72
CA PHE A 104 -10.43 19.07 -5.82
C PHE A 104 -10.21 19.71 -4.45
N HIS A 105 -9.00 19.58 -3.89
CA HIS A 105 -8.66 20.06 -2.56
C HIS A 105 -8.15 21.50 -2.55
N ASP A 106 -7.37 21.88 -3.58
CA ASP A 106 -6.60 23.13 -3.59
C ASP A 106 -7.07 24.12 -4.66
N MET A 107 -8.11 23.76 -5.44
CA MET A 107 -8.63 24.55 -6.60
C MET A 107 -7.60 24.73 -7.72
N VAL A 108 -6.39 24.22 -7.57
CA VAL A 108 -5.27 24.31 -8.52
C VAL A 108 -4.60 22.95 -8.64
N SER A 109 -4.08 22.63 -9.82
CA SER A 109 -3.29 21.43 -10.04
C SER A 109 -1.87 21.84 -10.42
N THR A 110 -0.89 21.45 -9.61
CA THR A 110 0.53 21.75 -9.82
C THR A 110 1.34 20.46 -9.73
N ALA A 111 2.52 20.44 -10.31
CA ALA A 111 3.50 19.39 -10.03
C ALA A 111 4.14 19.62 -8.65
N ILE A 112 4.82 18.61 -8.12
CA ILE A 112 5.63 18.73 -6.90
C ILE A 112 6.75 19.75 -7.17
N ASP A 113 6.79 20.81 -6.36
CA ASP A 113 7.75 21.92 -6.48
C ASP A 113 8.60 22.13 -5.22
N PHE A 114 8.40 21.34 -4.17
CA PHE A 114 9.07 21.40 -2.87
C PHE A 114 8.79 22.71 -2.10
N THR A 115 7.66 23.33 -2.37
CA THR A 115 7.20 24.54 -1.69
C THR A 115 6.04 24.21 -0.72
N ARG A 116 5.35 25.26 -0.26
CA ARG A 116 4.14 25.13 0.58
C ARG A 116 2.92 24.61 -0.17
N ASN A 117 3.01 24.52 -1.51
CA ASN A 117 1.93 24.01 -2.34
C ASN A 117 1.88 22.48 -2.35
N ASP A 118 2.98 21.85 -1.95
CA ASP A 118 3.02 20.41 -1.82
C ASP A 118 2.35 19.96 -0.52
N HIS A 119 1.76 18.80 -0.59
CA HIS A 119 1.12 18.13 0.53
C HIS A 119 1.78 16.78 0.82
N PHE A 120 1.31 16.09 1.84
CA PHE A 120 1.78 14.77 2.20
C PHE A 120 0.62 13.78 2.18
N ALA A 121 0.91 12.52 1.92
CA ALA A 121 -0.04 11.42 2.00
C ALA A 121 0.57 10.25 2.78
N LEU A 122 -0.21 9.66 3.69
CA LEU A 122 0.12 8.44 4.40
C LEU A 122 -0.60 7.28 3.71
N ASP A 123 0.15 6.32 3.15
CA ASP A 123 -0.40 5.17 2.44
C ASP A 123 -1.46 5.57 1.40
N GLY A 124 -1.20 6.66 0.65
CA GLY A 124 -2.09 7.24 -0.34
C GLY A 124 -3.23 8.11 0.20
N GLN A 125 -3.43 8.20 1.51
CA GLN A 125 -4.41 9.11 2.13
C GLN A 125 -3.79 10.49 2.40
N ARG A 126 -4.40 11.53 1.84
CA ARG A 126 -3.95 12.90 2.03
C ARG A 126 -3.93 13.28 3.52
N LEU A 127 -2.88 14.01 3.92
CA LEU A 127 -2.71 14.54 5.26
C LEU A 127 -3.16 16.01 5.28
N ILE A 128 -4.01 16.31 6.26
CA ILE A 128 -4.52 17.66 6.51
C ILE A 128 -3.74 18.25 7.68
N ASN A 129 -3.19 19.44 7.51
CA ASN A 129 -2.51 20.18 8.58
C ASN A 129 -3.52 20.59 9.64
N TYR A 130 -3.27 20.19 10.89
CA TYR A 130 -4.11 20.47 12.05
C TYR A 130 -3.42 21.39 13.08
N SER A 131 -2.20 21.85 12.78
CA SER A 131 -1.41 22.69 13.70
C SER A 131 -1.79 24.15 13.66
N TYR A 132 -1.55 24.81 14.77
CA TYR A 132 -1.48 26.27 14.82
C TYR A 132 -0.06 26.73 14.49
N ALA A 133 0.07 27.99 14.05
CA ALA A 133 1.37 28.56 13.66
C ALA A 133 2.40 28.63 14.82
N SER A 134 1.93 28.55 16.06
CA SER A 134 2.75 28.57 17.28
C SER A 134 3.24 27.17 17.72
N ASP A 135 2.79 26.10 17.06
CA ASP A 135 3.12 24.77 17.50
C ASP A 135 4.59 24.42 17.18
N PRO A 136 5.31 23.74 18.10
CA PRO A 136 6.72 23.38 17.89
C PRO A 136 6.91 22.32 16.82
N GLN A 137 5.86 21.58 16.50
CA GLN A 137 5.82 20.53 15.48
C GLN A 137 4.54 20.68 14.65
N THR A 138 4.61 20.31 13.38
CA THR A 138 3.41 20.31 12.54
C THR A 138 2.61 19.03 12.81
N GLU A 139 1.38 19.17 13.31
CA GLU A 139 0.44 18.05 13.47
C GLU A 139 -0.39 17.88 12.20
N TYR A 140 -0.53 16.65 11.76
CA TYR A 140 -1.39 16.26 10.65
C TYR A 140 -2.42 15.22 11.08
N ARG A 141 -3.51 15.16 10.33
CA ARG A 141 -4.55 14.12 10.40
C ARG A 141 -4.79 13.58 9.01
N THR A 142 -5.20 12.33 8.91
CA THR A 142 -5.65 11.76 7.64
C THR A 142 -6.98 12.37 7.25
N GLU A 143 -7.20 12.62 5.96
CA GLU A 143 -8.47 13.17 5.43
C GLU A 143 -9.64 12.29 5.84
N ASN A 144 -9.55 10.98 5.60
CA ASN A 144 -10.45 10.02 6.21
C ASN A 144 -9.93 9.72 7.63
N ASN A 145 -10.61 10.23 8.64
CA ASN A 145 -10.13 10.20 10.01
C ASN A 145 -9.84 8.79 10.53
N SER A 146 -8.56 8.43 10.59
CA SER A 146 -8.06 7.18 11.15
C SER A 146 -7.87 7.22 12.67
N PHE A 147 -8.13 8.36 13.31
CA PHE A 147 -7.81 8.65 14.71
C PHE A 147 -6.30 8.54 15.03
N ALA A 148 -5.46 8.58 14.03
CA ALA A 148 -4.02 8.65 14.20
C ALA A 148 -3.58 10.11 14.42
N LYS A 149 -2.63 10.31 15.35
CA LYS A 149 -1.93 11.58 15.52
C LYS A 149 -0.61 11.49 14.77
N ILE A 150 -0.40 12.39 13.82
CA ILE A 150 0.78 12.41 12.96
C ILE A 150 1.55 13.69 13.23
N LEU A 151 2.80 13.57 13.66
CA LEU A 151 3.68 14.69 13.95
C LEU A 151 4.83 14.71 12.96
N ALA A 152 5.01 15.85 12.31
CA ALA A 152 6.16 16.12 11.44
C ALA A 152 7.21 16.95 12.19
N ASN A 153 8.47 16.51 12.10
CA ASN A 153 9.61 17.22 12.67
C ASN A 153 10.37 17.96 11.56
N GLY A 154 10.90 19.12 11.90
CA GLY A 154 11.66 19.96 10.97
C GLY A 154 10.80 21.00 10.26
N LYS A 155 11.23 21.41 9.07
CA LYS A 155 10.51 22.46 8.30
C LYS A 155 9.19 21.90 7.77
N SER A 156 8.11 22.65 7.87
CA SER A 156 6.78 22.24 7.36
C SER A 156 6.77 21.94 5.86
N THR A 157 7.65 22.59 5.09
CA THR A 157 7.80 22.34 3.64
C THR A 157 8.66 21.10 3.32
N ASN A 158 9.54 20.70 4.24
CA ASN A 158 10.40 19.54 4.08
C ASN A 158 10.73 18.90 5.44
N PRO A 159 9.80 18.14 6.02
CA PRO A 159 10.02 17.47 7.28
C PRO A 159 11.22 16.51 7.22
N THR A 160 11.99 16.44 8.28
CA THR A 160 13.10 15.49 8.41
C THR A 160 12.63 14.09 8.79
N SER A 161 11.53 14.03 9.54
CA SER A 161 10.91 12.78 9.98
C SER A 161 9.45 12.96 10.32
N PHE A 162 8.73 11.84 10.38
CA PHE A 162 7.37 11.81 10.91
C PHE A 162 7.27 10.78 12.04
N LYS A 163 6.37 11.04 12.97
CA LYS A 163 5.98 10.10 14.02
C LYS A 163 4.48 9.98 14.07
N ILE A 164 3.99 8.75 14.02
CA ILE A 164 2.55 8.45 13.99
C ILE A 164 2.17 7.65 15.23
N TYR A 165 1.17 8.14 15.94
CA TYR A 165 0.54 7.44 17.06
C TYR A 165 -0.81 6.92 16.58
N THR A 166 -0.97 5.59 16.54
CA THR A 166 -2.20 4.96 16.09
C THR A 166 -3.17 4.72 17.22
N LYS A 167 -4.45 4.57 16.87
CA LYS A 167 -5.51 4.18 17.84
C LYS A 167 -5.23 2.84 18.52
N SER A 168 -4.52 1.92 17.86
CA SER A 168 -4.15 0.61 18.42
C SER A 168 -3.00 0.68 19.44
N GLY A 169 -2.41 1.85 19.67
CA GLY A 169 -1.28 2.04 20.59
C GLY A 169 0.08 1.76 19.94
N LEU A 170 0.13 1.50 18.64
CA LEU A 170 1.40 1.42 17.91
C LEU A 170 1.93 2.80 17.56
N ILE A 171 3.24 2.95 17.63
CA ILE A 171 3.96 4.17 17.28
C ILE A 171 4.88 3.84 16.10
N TYR A 172 4.76 4.60 15.04
CA TYR A 172 5.56 4.48 13.83
C TYR A 172 6.49 5.67 13.70
N ASP A 173 7.77 5.41 13.52
CA ASP A 173 8.79 6.42 13.21
C ASP A 173 9.17 6.29 11.73
N TYR A 174 9.13 7.42 10.99
CA TYR A 174 9.47 7.49 9.57
C TYR A 174 10.69 8.38 9.38
N VAL A 175 11.57 7.96 8.49
CA VAL A 175 12.77 8.71 8.11
C VAL A 175 12.77 9.01 6.61
N SER A 176 13.38 10.12 6.25
CA SER A 176 13.61 10.51 4.87
C SER A 176 14.62 9.56 4.22
N VAL A 177 14.24 8.90 3.13
CA VAL A 177 15.12 7.92 2.43
C VAL A 177 15.27 8.20 0.94
N ALA A 178 14.32 8.87 0.30
CA ALA A 178 14.39 9.16 -1.12
C ALA A 178 14.25 10.66 -1.39
N LYS A 179 15.18 11.18 -2.18
CA LYS A 179 15.27 12.59 -2.56
C LYS A 179 15.12 12.75 -4.06
N ALA A 180 14.66 13.92 -4.50
CA ALA A 180 14.57 14.22 -5.93
C ALA A 180 15.97 14.48 -6.50
N LEU A 181 16.25 13.88 -7.65
CA LEU A 181 17.50 14.10 -8.38
C LEU A 181 17.64 15.59 -8.79
N GLY A 182 18.86 16.12 -8.67
CA GLY A 182 19.18 17.50 -9.09
C GLY A 182 18.66 18.60 -8.17
N LYS A 183 18.09 18.27 -7.02
CA LYS A 183 17.68 19.23 -5.99
C LYS A 183 18.65 19.22 -4.81
N SER A 184 18.61 20.28 -4.00
CA SER A 184 19.41 20.34 -2.76
C SER A 184 19.01 19.18 -1.83
N GLU A 185 20.01 18.55 -1.21
CA GLU A 185 19.78 17.45 -0.27
C GLU A 185 18.89 17.84 0.92
N THR A 186 18.87 19.12 1.27
CA THR A 186 18.13 19.62 2.43
C THR A 186 16.66 19.85 2.19
N ASP A 187 16.20 19.97 0.92
CA ASP A 187 14.85 20.44 0.62
C ASP A 187 14.14 19.61 -0.48
N SER A 188 14.54 18.35 -0.69
CA SER A 188 14.07 17.55 -1.82
C SER A 188 13.51 16.16 -1.48
N THR A 189 13.08 15.93 -0.25
CA THR A 189 12.55 14.62 0.15
C THR A 189 11.20 14.36 -0.51
N LEU A 190 11.10 13.19 -1.16
CA LEU A 190 9.88 12.69 -1.80
C LEU A 190 9.16 11.66 -0.92
N PHE A 191 9.93 10.81 -0.22
CA PHE A 191 9.37 9.70 0.55
C PHE A 191 10.00 9.61 1.92
N TRP A 192 9.17 9.28 2.91
CA TRP A 192 9.58 8.90 4.26
C TRP A 192 9.10 7.48 4.50
N LEU A 193 10.02 6.58 4.75
CA LEU A 193 9.73 5.16 4.99
C LEU A 193 9.78 4.86 6.48
N VAL A 194 8.95 3.90 6.90
CA VAL A 194 8.92 3.47 8.30
C VAL A 194 10.27 2.86 8.68
N SER A 195 10.90 3.38 9.72
CA SER A 195 12.19 2.87 10.23
C SER A 195 12.04 2.09 11.52
N LYS A 196 10.97 2.38 12.29
CA LYS A 196 10.72 1.72 13.56
C LYS A 196 9.23 1.67 13.82
N ILE A 197 8.78 0.54 14.35
CA ILE A 197 7.43 0.37 14.89
C ILE A 197 7.57 -0.07 16.32
N SER A 198 6.90 0.61 17.25
CA SER A 198 6.95 0.29 18.68
C SER A 198 5.56 0.26 19.30
N ASP A 199 5.42 -0.45 20.40
CA ASP A 199 4.21 -0.44 21.22
C ASP A 199 4.38 0.47 22.45
N THR A 200 3.31 0.65 23.22
CA THR A 200 3.32 1.43 24.46
C THR A 200 4.07 0.77 25.62
N LYS A 201 4.47 -0.50 25.48
CA LYS A 201 5.22 -1.27 26.47
C LYS A 201 6.73 -1.25 26.23
N GLY A 202 7.16 -0.61 25.13
CA GLY A 202 8.58 -0.49 24.78
C GLY A 202 9.09 -1.62 23.87
N ASN A 203 8.27 -2.58 23.45
CA ASN A 203 8.66 -3.52 22.41
C ASN A 203 8.74 -2.81 21.07
N TYR A 204 9.67 -3.19 20.22
CA TYR A 204 9.81 -2.57 18.91
C TYR A 204 10.39 -3.52 17.86
N MET A 205 10.16 -3.19 16.61
CA MET A 205 10.88 -3.72 15.45
C MET A 205 11.42 -2.56 14.62
N THR A 206 12.55 -2.81 13.95
CA THR A 206 13.20 -1.83 13.07
C THR A 206 13.19 -2.34 11.64
N VAL A 207 13.12 -1.41 10.70
CA VAL A 207 13.21 -1.65 9.26
C VAL A 207 14.42 -0.91 8.73
N THR A 208 15.33 -1.63 8.11
CA THR A 208 16.52 -1.06 7.48
C THR A 208 16.40 -1.22 5.97
N TYR A 209 16.61 -0.13 5.23
CA TYR A 209 16.57 -0.11 3.78
C TYR A 209 18.02 -0.15 3.26
N GLY A 210 18.33 -1.20 2.49
CA GLY A 210 19.58 -1.30 1.77
C GLY A 210 19.42 -0.69 0.38
N GLY A 211 20.42 0.09 -0.07
CA GLY A 211 20.54 0.53 -1.45
C GLY A 211 21.97 0.24 -1.91
N ASP A 212 22.12 -0.17 -3.17
CA ASP A 212 23.45 -0.22 -3.76
C ASP A 212 23.99 1.21 -3.88
N ALA A 213 24.98 1.53 -3.06
CA ALA A 213 25.69 2.81 -3.17
C ALA A 213 26.63 2.85 -4.39
N SER A 214 26.52 1.88 -5.31
CA SER A 214 27.51 1.63 -6.36
C SER A 214 27.09 2.09 -7.76
N THR A 215 26.11 2.96 -7.92
CA THR A 215 25.85 3.59 -9.22
C THR A 215 25.95 5.10 -9.15
N ASN A 216 27.15 5.57 -8.76
CA ASN A 216 27.68 6.86 -9.19
C ASN A 216 28.66 6.59 -10.33
N ASP A 217 28.15 6.36 -11.54
CA ASP A 217 28.87 6.54 -12.82
C ASP A 217 27.93 7.26 -13.79
#